data_9cccbda69c6ce12f74286f2b68a961f7
#
_entry.id   9cccbda69c6ce12f74286f2b68a961f7
#
_cell.length_a   1.000
_cell.length_b   1.000
_cell.length_c   1.000
_cell.angle_alpha   90.00
_cell.angle_beta   90.00
_cell.angle_gamma   90.00
#
_symmetry.space_group_name_H-M   'P 1'
#
loop_
_entity.id
_entity.type
_entity.pdbx_description
1 polymer ?
#
loop_
_entity_poly.entity_id
_entity_poly.type
_entity_poly.pdbx_seq_one_letter_code
_entity_poly.pdbx_strand_id
1 'polypeptide(L)'
;MANTFALEIVTPDKVFYQGDVEMVITRTTQGDRAVLKNHIPFVTGLIDGELRIKKEGKFISGQISGGFMTVNKEKTTILTESAKWNDEAKGL
;
A
#
# COMPACT_ATOMS: atom_id res chain seq x y z
N MET A 1 -5.23 -3.91 20.98
CA MET A 1 -5.91 -4.37 19.76
C MET A 1 -5.51 -3.49 18.59
N ALA A 2 -4.92 -4.08 17.59
CA ALA A 2 -4.49 -3.31 16.45
C ALA A 2 -5.66 -2.94 15.56
N ASN A 3 -5.67 -1.71 15.06
CA ASN A 3 -6.63 -1.27 14.06
C ASN A 3 -6.02 -1.56 12.70
N THR A 4 -6.30 -2.76 12.18
CA THR A 4 -5.72 -3.20 10.91
C THR A 4 -6.78 -3.37 9.85
N PHE A 5 -6.34 -3.34 8.61
CA PHE A 5 -7.18 -3.61 7.46
C PHE A 5 -6.39 -4.43 6.44
N ALA A 6 -7.11 -5.14 5.60
CA ALA A 6 -6.46 -5.97 4.60
C ALA A 6 -5.87 -5.11 3.49
N LEU A 7 -4.63 -5.39 3.12
CA LEU A 7 -3.96 -4.72 2.02
C LEU A 7 -3.45 -5.77 1.04
N GLU A 8 -3.66 -5.50 -0.24
CA GLU A 8 -3.14 -6.35 -1.30
C GLU A 8 -2.48 -5.48 -2.35
N ILE A 9 -1.24 -5.82 -2.71
CA ILE A 9 -0.49 -5.12 -3.74
C ILE A 9 -0.22 -6.11 -4.86
N VAL A 10 -0.71 -5.80 -6.05
CA VAL A 10 -0.67 -6.72 -7.18
C VAL A 10 0.07 -6.08 -8.34
N THR A 11 0.98 -6.85 -8.93
CA THR A 11 1.63 -6.50 -10.18
C THR A 11 1.17 -7.48 -11.25
N PRO A 12 1.46 -7.22 -12.55
CA PRO A 12 1.03 -8.16 -13.58
C PRO A 12 1.57 -9.58 -13.38
N ASP A 13 2.70 -9.71 -12.71
CA ASP A 13 3.35 -11.02 -12.55
C ASP A 13 2.84 -11.80 -11.34
N LYS A 14 2.44 -11.09 -10.28
CA LYS A 14 2.18 -11.78 -9.02
C LYS A 14 1.53 -10.87 -8.00
N VAL A 15 1.10 -11.48 -6.90
CA VAL A 15 0.72 -10.73 -5.70
C VAL A 15 2.02 -10.37 -4.99
N PHE A 16 2.35 -9.09 -4.97
CA PHE A 16 3.59 -8.60 -4.37
C PHE A 16 3.51 -8.63 -2.84
N TYR A 17 2.35 -8.30 -2.29
CA TYR A 17 2.13 -8.28 -0.84
C TYR A 17 0.66 -8.55 -0.55
N GLN A 18 0.40 -9.25 0.55
CA GLN A 18 -0.97 -9.47 1.00
C GLN A 18 -0.93 -9.70 2.50
N GLY A 19 -1.70 -8.93 3.24
CA GLY A 19 -1.74 -9.07 4.69
C GLY A 19 -2.44 -7.91 5.35
N ASP A 20 -2.53 -7.97 6.67
CA ASP A 20 -3.14 -6.91 7.46
C ASP A 20 -2.11 -5.86 7.83
N VAL A 21 -2.47 -4.61 7.69
CA VAL A 21 -1.57 -3.50 7.98
C VAL A 21 -2.32 -2.44 8.78
N GLU A 22 -1.57 -1.59 9.48
CA GLU A 22 -2.15 -0.49 10.26
C GLU A 22 -2.33 0.76 9.42
N MET A 23 -1.50 0.94 8.40
CA MET A 23 -1.51 2.11 7.56
C MET A 23 -0.77 1.82 6.28
N VAL A 24 -1.19 2.44 5.19
CA VAL A 24 -0.43 2.45 3.95
C VAL A 24 -0.36 3.89 3.46
N ILE A 25 0.82 4.33 3.05
CA ILE A 25 1.04 5.67 2.53
C ILE A 25 1.55 5.52 1.11
N THR A 26 0.86 6.16 0.17
CA THR A 26 1.23 6.10 -1.25
C THR A 26 1.36 7.50 -1.80
N ARG A 27 2.11 7.62 -2.88
CA ARG A 27 2.22 8.87 -3.62
C ARG A 27 1.18 8.87 -4.72
N THR A 28 0.20 9.76 -4.61
CA THR A 28 -0.89 9.82 -5.56
C THR A 28 -0.74 11.03 -6.47
N THR A 29 -1.60 11.09 -7.48
CA THR A 29 -1.62 12.24 -8.40
C THR A 29 -1.99 13.54 -7.68
N GLN A 30 -2.48 13.46 -6.46
CA GLN A 30 -2.85 14.62 -5.66
C GLN A 30 -2.02 14.76 -4.40
N GLY A 31 -0.83 14.14 -4.36
CA GLY A 31 0.03 14.18 -3.20
C GLY A 31 0.03 12.88 -2.44
N ASP A 32 0.77 12.85 -1.34
CA ASP A 32 0.83 11.66 -0.51
C ASP A 32 -0.48 11.41 0.18
N ARG A 33 -0.88 10.15 0.25
CA ARG A 33 -2.15 9.77 0.84
C ARG A 33 -1.94 8.63 1.82
N ALA A 34 -2.42 8.82 3.04
CA ALA A 34 -2.35 7.77 4.07
C ALA A 34 -3.73 7.15 4.21
N VAL A 35 -3.78 5.83 4.25
CA VAL A 35 -5.01 5.08 4.43
C VAL A 35 -4.92 4.32 5.74
N LEU A 36 -5.92 4.51 6.58
CA LEU A 36 -6.04 3.81 7.85
C LEU A 36 -7.35 3.02 7.87
N LYS A 37 -7.53 2.24 8.92
CA LYS A 37 -8.76 1.47 9.06
C LYS A 37 -9.97 2.41 9.05
N ASN A 38 -11.05 1.95 8.45
CA ASN A 38 -12.31 2.69 8.36
C ASN A 38 -12.24 3.94 7.50
N HIS A 39 -11.23 4.05 6.65
CA HIS A 39 -11.18 5.14 5.69
C HIS A 39 -12.38 5.03 4.76
N ILE A 40 -12.94 6.17 4.36
CA ILE A 40 -14.05 6.15 3.41
C ILE A 40 -13.57 5.58 2.07
N PRO A 41 -14.43 4.83 1.38
CA PRO A 41 -14.03 4.24 0.10
C PRO A 41 -13.69 5.29 -0.95
N PHE A 42 -12.65 5.02 -1.73
CA PHE A 42 -12.30 5.89 -2.84
C PHE A 42 -11.36 5.15 -3.80
N VAL A 43 -11.15 5.76 -4.95
CA VAL A 43 -10.18 5.27 -5.95
C VAL A 43 -9.30 6.42 -6.34
N THR A 44 -8.00 6.20 -6.43
CA THR A 44 -7.07 7.24 -6.84
C THR A 44 -5.97 6.68 -7.72
N GLY A 45 -5.45 7.53 -8.60
CA GLY A 45 -4.29 7.18 -9.39
C GLY A 45 -3.02 7.33 -8.56
N LEU A 46 -2.05 6.49 -8.85
CA LEU A 46 -0.76 6.51 -8.18
C LEU A 46 0.31 6.97 -9.17
N ILE A 47 1.33 7.64 -8.65
CA ILE A 47 2.50 7.98 -9.45
C ILE A 47 3.68 7.15 -8.97
N ASP A 48 4.73 7.12 -9.76
CA ASP A 48 5.95 6.41 -9.38
C ASP A 48 6.48 7.01 -8.09
N GLY A 49 6.87 6.16 -7.18
CA GLY A 49 7.44 6.66 -5.94
C GLY A 49 7.39 5.66 -4.82
N GLU A 50 7.66 6.17 -3.64
CA GLU A 50 7.76 5.36 -2.44
C GLU A 50 6.39 4.98 -1.90
N LEU A 51 6.30 3.73 -1.47
CA LEU A 51 5.15 3.20 -0.74
C LEU A 51 5.63 2.85 0.65
N ARG A 52 4.87 3.18 1.68
CA ARG A 52 5.20 2.79 3.04
C ARG A 52 4.02 2.09 3.69
N ILE A 53 4.32 1.03 4.41
CA ILE A 53 3.32 0.23 5.12
C ILE A 53 3.70 0.21 6.59
N LYS A 54 2.72 0.41 7.46
CA LYS A 54 2.94 0.27 8.89
C LYS A 54 2.37 -1.05 9.35
N LYS A 55 3.21 -1.86 9.97
CA LYS A 55 2.81 -3.17 10.46
C LYS A 55 3.49 -3.41 11.80
N GLU A 56 2.68 -3.74 12.82
CA GLU A 56 3.17 -4.02 14.16
C GLU A 56 4.06 -2.89 14.69
N GLY A 57 3.61 -1.65 14.44
CA GLY A 57 4.30 -0.47 14.93
C GLY A 57 5.52 -0.06 14.13
N LYS A 58 5.85 -0.78 13.07
CA LYS A 58 7.05 -0.48 12.27
C LYS A 58 6.67 -0.16 10.83
N PHE A 59 7.43 0.75 10.23
CA PHE A 59 7.26 1.08 8.82
C PHE A 59 8.22 0.27 7.98
N ILE A 60 7.73 -0.24 6.87
CA ILE A 60 8.54 -0.85 5.83
C ILE A 60 8.23 -0.12 4.54
N SER A 61 9.22 0.02 3.70
CA SER A 61 9.05 0.82 2.49
C SER A 61 9.48 0.08 1.25
N GLY A 62 8.90 0.51 0.13
CA GLY A 62 9.21 -0.02 -1.16
C GLY A 62 8.99 1.03 -2.23
N GLN A 63 9.22 0.62 -3.48
CA GLN A 63 9.01 1.49 -4.64
C GLN A 63 7.98 0.86 -5.54
N ILE A 64 7.07 1.67 -6.05
CA ILE A 64 6.08 1.21 -7.01
C ILE A 64 6.10 2.11 -8.25
N SER A 65 5.57 1.57 -9.36
CA SER A 65 5.53 2.27 -10.63
C SER A 65 4.09 2.56 -11.00
N GLY A 66 3.56 3.66 -10.49
CA GLY A 66 2.23 4.13 -10.85
C GLY A 66 1.13 3.13 -10.52
N GLY A 67 0.01 3.28 -11.19
CA GLY A 67 -1.12 2.38 -11.04
C GLY A 67 -2.31 3.03 -10.37
N PHE A 68 -3.08 2.22 -9.67
CA PHE A 68 -4.29 2.67 -8.99
C PHE A 68 -4.39 2.07 -7.61
N MET A 69 -5.02 2.82 -6.71
CA MET A 69 -5.36 2.31 -5.39
C MET A 69 -6.86 2.39 -5.20
N THR A 70 -7.46 1.27 -4.81
CA THR A 70 -8.89 1.20 -4.52
C THR A 70 -9.05 0.92 -3.03
N VAL A 71 -9.80 1.76 -2.35
CA VAL A 71 -10.04 1.61 -0.92
C VAL A 71 -11.50 1.26 -0.71
N ASN A 72 -11.74 0.12 -0.10
CA ASN A 72 -13.06 -0.33 0.33
C ASN A 72 -13.10 -0.39 1.84
N LYS A 73 -14.29 -0.61 2.39
CA LYS A 73 -14.42 -0.81 3.82
C LYS A 73 -13.58 -1.96 4.35
N GLU A 74 -13.42 -3.01 3.55
CA GLU A 74 -12.81 -4.25 4.03
C GLU A 74 -11.40 -4.46 3.51
N LYS A 75 -11.02 -3.78 2.45
CA LYS A 75 -9.77 -4.10 1.80
C LYS A 75 -9.28 -2.93 0.97
N THR A 76 -7.99 -2.72 0.99
CA THR A 76 -7.32 -1.77 0.10
C THR A 76 -6.51 -2.57 -0.91
N THR A 77 -6.68 -2.24 -2.19
CA THR A 77 -5.98 -2.93 -3.26
C THR A 77 -5.15 -1.92 -4.05
N ILE A 78 -3.89 -2.25 -4.27
CA ILE A 78 -2.99 -1.45 -5.09
C ILE A 78 -2.62 -2.28 -6.31
N LEU A 79 -2.89 -1.73 -7.49
CA LEU A 79 -2.50 -2.34 -8.76
C LEU A 79 -1.41 -1.48 -9.35
N THR A 80 -0.23 -2.04 -9.52
CA THR A 80 0.92 -1.28 -10.00
C THR A 80 1.70 -2.13 -11.02
N GLU A 81 2.44 -1.44 -11.90
CA GLU A 81 3.21 -2.13 -12.93
C GLU A 81 4.37 -2.93 -12.37
N SER A 82 5.03 -2.38 -11.36
CA SER A 82 6.12 -3.07 -10.71
C SER A 82 6.24 -2.60 -9.28
N ALA A 83 6.84 -3.44 -8.46
CA ALA A 83 7.02 -3.13 -7.04
C ALA A 83 8.26 -3.85 -6.54
N LYS A 84 8.96 -3.22 -5.61
CA LYS A 84 10.07 -3.87 -4.94
C LYS A 84 10.25 -3.24 -3.56
N TRP A 85 10.71 -4.03 -2.61
CA TRP A 85 11.02 -3.53 -1.29
C TRP A 85 12.37 -2.83 -1.28
N ASN A 86 12.50 -1.82 -0.44
CA ASN A 86 13.79 -1.19 -0.20
C ASN A 86 14.67 -2.13 0.63
N ASP A 87 15.98 -1.86 0.67
CA ASP A 87 16.91 -2.77 1.34
C ASP A 87 16.58 -3.00 2.80
N GLU A 88 16.16 -1.96 3.50
CA GLU A 88 15.88 -2.10 4.92
C GLU A 88 14.62 -2.91 5.20
N ALA A 89 13.85 -3.23 4.18
CA ALA A 89 12.66 -4.06 4.33
C ALA A 89 12.92 -5.53 4.09
N LYS A 90 14.14 -5.90 3.71
CA LYS A 90 14.49 -7.30 3.51
C LYS A 90 14.42 -8.01 4.86
N GLY A 91 13.95 -9.22 4.86
CA GLY A 91 13.85 -9.97 6.09
C GLY A 91 12.46 -9.97 6.68
N LEU A 92 11.55 -9.38 6.01
CA LEU A 92 10.14 -9.43 6.43
C LEU A 92 9.55 -10.82 6.27
#